data_23a0e0dcbbd4dbffe68c4c3eb4eafe88
#
_entry.id   23a0e0dcbbd4dbffe68c4c3eb4eafe88
#
_cell.length_a   1.000
_cell.length_b   1.000
_cell.length_c   1.000
_cell.angle_alpha   90.00
_cell.angle_beta   90.00
_cell.angle_gamma   90.00
#
_symmetry.space_group_name_H-M   'P 1'
#
loop_
_entity.id
_entity.type
_entity.pdbx_description
1 polymer ?
#
loop_
_entity_poly.entity_id
_entity_poly.type
_entity_poly.pdbx_seq_one_letter_code
_entity_poly.pdbx_strand_id
1 'polypeptide(L)'
;AGVTYPVSNSLMYSIYKMLPNDTDLTVFREKGNIQGLNFAFIDDHYNYHTQQDDAQHLAKNTLAHQGRYLMPLLTYFSNANLDAVQATEDEVYFTIPFTFISYPFSWVLPMTIIAGVFFVFFLFIGKAKRIFTFRELFKGLIPLLGALGIAGGLTYFGWKGLLWAYPQYNDLLNGFTYNGHDYIAAFVVLSLSICFLMYHWFSAKKVTMNHYVMVLLVWMIINGFIANSLTGAGFLIIPVYFGLIAFG
;
A
#
# COMPACT_ATOMS: atom_id res chain seq x y z
N ALA A 1 -2.77 13.47 19.30
CA ALA A 1 -3.03 12.99 20.68
C ALA A 1 -1.77 12.46 21.40
N GLY A 2 -0.55 12.87 21.05
CA GLY A 2 0.67 12.55 21.80
C GLY A 2 1.23 11.13 21.61
N VAL A 3 0.75 10.38 20.63
CA VAL A 3 1.34 9.09 20.27
C VAL A 3 2.69 9.33 19.58
N THR A 4 3.73 8.69 20.11
CA THR A 4 5.08 8.79 19.55
C THR A 4 5.26 7.74 18.46
N TYR A 5 5.68 8.15 17.25
CA TYR A 5 5.89 7.27 16.09
C TYR A 5 4.65 6.47 15.68
N PRO A 6 3.53 7.12 15.32
CA PRO A 6 2.36 6.40 14.82
C PRO A 6 2.70 5.69 13.50
N VAL A 7 2.41 4.39 13.43
CA VAL A 7 2.59 3.58 12.22
C VAL A 7 1.24 2.96 11.86
N SER A 8 0.60 3.47 10.82
CA SER A 8 -0.69 2.95 10.38
C SER A 8 -1.01 3.44 8.96
N ASN A 9 -1.92 2.73 8.29
CA ASN A 9 -2.54 3.22 7.07
C ASN A 9 -3.96 2.65 6.92
N SER A 10 -4.82 3.41 6.27
CA SER A 10 -6.24 3.08 6.09
C SER A 10 -6.49 1.91 5.12
N LEU A 11 -5.52 1.57 4.27
CA LEU A 11 -5.61 0.36 3.43
C LEU A 11 -5.67 -0.90 4.29
N MET A 12 -4.85 -0.97 5.36
CA MET A 12 -4.86 -2.12 6.28
C MET A 12 -6.22 -2.28 6.96
N TYR A 13 -6.88 -1.19 7.33
CA TYR A 13 -8.24 -1.23 7.84
C TYR A 13 -9.24 -1.75 6.81
N SER A 14 -9.14 -1.33 5.56
CA SER A 14 -9.99 -1.83 4.48
C SER A 14 -9.76 -3.32 4.23
N ILE A 15 -8.50 -3.78 4.24
CA ILE A 15 -8.16 -5.21 4.12
C ILE A 15 -8.73 -5.99 5.31
N TYR A 16 -8.57 -5.49 6.54
CA TYR A 16 -9.11 -6.12 7.74
C TYR A 16 -10.62 -6.36 7.64
N LYS A 17 -11.38 -5.38 7.15
CA LYS A 17 -12.83 -5.52 6.93
C LYS A 17 -13.20 -6.63 5.90
N MET A 18 -12.29 -6.97 5.01
CA MET A 18 -12.50 -7.98 3.96
C MET A 18 -12.09 -9.39 4.41
N LEU A 19 -11.33 -9.50 5.50
CA LEU A 19 -10.93 -10.79 6.04
C LEU A 19 -12.09 -11.45 6.80
N PRO A 20 -12.20 -12.78 6.76
CA PRO A 20 -13.25 -13.52 7.47
C PRO A 20 -13.05 -13.58 8.99
N ASN A 21 -12.08 -12.85 9.52
CA ASN A 21 -11.71 -12.87 10.93
C ASN A 21 -12.55 -11.87 11.71
N ASP A 22 -13.25 -12.34 12.72
CA ASP A 22 -13.96 -11.50 13.67
C ASP A 22 -13.12 -11.22 14.91
N THR A 23 -13.32 -10.02 15.46
CA THR A 23 -12.78 -9.60 16.75
C THR A 23 -13.90 -9.00 17.59
N ASP A 24 -13.65 -8.79 18.89
CA ASP A 24 -14.60 -8.11 19.78
C ASP A 24 -15.02 -6.74 19.21
N LEU A 25 -14.10 -6.04 18.55
CA LEU A 25 -14.42 -4.76 17.91
C LEU A 25 -15.48 -4.90 16.79
N THR A 26 -15.51 -6.02 16.07
CA THR A 26 -16.55 -6.28 15.07
C THR A 26 -17.92 -6.32 15.73
N VAL A 27 -18.04 -7.03 16.86
CA VAL A 27 -19.30 -7.11 17.63
C VAL A 27 -19.71 -5.75 18.18
N PHE A 28 -18.79 -4.99 18.75
CA PHE A 28 -19.08 -3.64 19.26
C PHE A 28 -19.54 -2.71 18.15
N ARG A 29 -18.89 -2.74 16.98
CA ARG A 29 -19.25 -1.92 15.82
C ARG A 29 -20.61 -2.29 15.25
N GLU A 30 -20.86 -3.58 15.00
CA GLU A 30 -22.05 -4.04 14.26
C GLU A 30 -23.29 -4.15 15.11
N LYS A 31 -23.15 -4.57 16.38
CA LYS A 31 -24.28 -4.77 17.28
C LYS A 31 -24.45 -3.63 18.28
N GLY A 32 -23.36 -2.96 18.65
CA GLY A 32 -23.37 -1.90 19.65
C GLY A 32 -23.32 -0.49 19.06
N ASN A 33 -23.03 -0.33 17.76
CA ASN A 33 -22.73 0.98 17.13
C ASN A 33 -21.64 1.75 17.89
N ILE A 34 -20.66 1.02 18.46
CA ILE A 34 -19.57 1.57 19.23
C ILE A 34 -18.34 1.63 18.34
N GLN A 35 -17.81 2.83 18.17
CA GLN A 35 -16.55 3.05 17.45
C GLN A 35 -15.36 2.64 18.31
N GLY A 36 -14.32 2.12 17.70
CA GLY A 36 -13.11 1.70 18.40
C GLY A 36 -11.90 1.62 17.51
N LEU A 37 -10.75 1.37 18.14
CA LEU A 37 -9.47 1.22 17.47
C LEU A 37 -8.99 -0.22 17.68
N ASN A 38 -8.52 -0.84 16.61
CA ASN A 38 -7.91 -2.17 16.64
C ASN A 38 -6.41 -2.07 16.41
N PHE A 39 -5.63 -2.74 17.24
CA PHE A 39 -4.17 -2.79 17.17
C PHE A 39 -3.74 -4.24 17.03
N ALA A 40 -2.93 -4.55 16.02
CA ALA A 40 -2.44 -5.88 15.77
C ALA A 40 -0.93 -5.85 15.44
N PHE A 41 -0.23 -6.89 15.88
CA PHE A 41 1.11 -7.19 15.40
C PHE A 41 0.98 -7.87 14.03
N ILE A 42 1.63 -7.33 13.01
CA ILE A 42 1.46 -7.81 11.63
C ILE A 42 2.74 -8.44 11.09
N ASP A 43 3.90 -8.02 11.60
CA ASP A 43 5.20 -8.46 11.14
C ASP A 43 5.83 -9.49 12.09
N ASP A 44 6.80 -10.26 11.59
CA ASP A 44 7.50 -11.31 12.34
C ASP A 44 6.57 -12.36 13.00
N HIS A 45 5.50 -12.72 12.30
CA HIS A 45 4.42 -13.56 12.83
C HIS A 45 4.66 -15.08 12.70
N TYR A 46 5.89 -15.53 12.49
CA TYR A 46 6.20 -16.95 12.30
C TYR A 46 5.94 -17.83 13.54
N ASN A 47 5.94 -17.25 14.73
CA ASN A 47 5.57 -17.95 15.96
C ASN A 47 4.07 -17.93 16.25
N TYR A 48 3.31 -17.06 15.58
CA TYR A 48 1.88 -16.87 15.84
C TYR A 48 1.08 -18.15 15.62
N HIS A 49 0.24 -18.53 16.57
CA HIS A 49 -0.55 -19.77 16.61
C HIS A 49 0.30 -21.06 16.59
N THR A 50 1.55 -21.01 17.05
CA THR A 50 2.42 -22.17 17.23
C THR A 50 2.69 -22.42 18.71
N GLN A 51 3.37 -23.53 19.04
CA GLN A 51 3.83 -23.80 20.42
C GLN A 51 4.88 -22.79 20.93
N GLN A 52 5.47 -21.99 20.03
CA GLN A 52 6.45 -20.95 20.34
C GLN A 52 5.81 -19.55 20.49
N ASP A 53 4.49 -19.47 20.45
CA ASP A 53 3.76 -18.21 20.72
C ASP A 53 3.65 -18.01 22.25
N ASP A 54 4.78 -17.68 22.84
CA ASP A 54 4.96 -17.50 24.27
C ASP A 54 5.65 -16.17 24.62
N ALA A 55 5.70 -15.84 25.90
CA ALA A 55 6.29 -14.58 26.39
C ALA A 55 7.81 -14.46 26.13
N GLN A 56 8.53 -15.55 25.85
CA GLN A 56 9.96 -15.51 25.57
C GLN A 56 10.24 -15.07 24.14
N HIS A 57 9.34 -15.41 23.21
CA HIS A 57 9.41 -15.05 21.80
C HIS A 57 8.72 -13.72 21.47
N LEU A 58 8.03 -13.11 22.45
CA LEU A 58 7.42 -11.80 22.25
C LEU A 58 8.49 -10.70 22.22
N ALA A 59 8.51 -9.93 21.13
CA ALA A 59 9.43 -8.80 20.98
C ALA A 59 9.07 -7.67 21.99
N LYS A 60 9.92 -7.47 23.01
CA LYS A 60 9.71 -6.48 24.08
C LYS A 60 9.57 -5.05 23.57
N ASN A 61 10.30 -4.71 22.48
CA ASN A 61 10.19 -3.39 21.86
C ASN A 61 8.83 -3.18 21.19
N THR A 62 8.26 -4.22 20.59
CA THR A 62 6.92 -4.18 20.00
C THR A 62 5.86 -4.02 21.09
N LEU A 63 5.98 -4.75 22.20
CA LEU A 63 5.10 -4.59 23.35
C LEU A 63 5.19 -3.16 23.96
N ALA A 64 6.41 -2.63 24.12
CA ALA A 64 6.61 -1.26 24.59
C ALA A 64 6.03 -0.22 23.61
N HIS A 65 6.13 -0.46 22.28
CA HIS A 65 5.51 0.40 21.29
C HIS A 65 3.99 0.39 21.37
N GLN A 66 3.39 -0.78 21.59
CA GLN A 66 1.95 -0.91 21.83
C GLN A 66 1.49 -0.10 23.04
N GLY A 67 2.25 -0.17 24.16
CA GLY A 67 1.99 0.65 25.35
C GLY A 67 2.05 2.16 25.05
N ARG A 68 2.97 2.60 24.18
CA ARG A 68 3.07 4.00 23.74
C ARG A 68 1.87 4.47 22.89
N TYR A 69 1.14 3.57 22.26
CA TYR A 69 -0.15 3.87 21.63
C TYR A 69 -1.27 3.94 22.69
N LEU A 70 -1.38 2.91 23.50
CA LEU A 70 -2.52 2.72 24.39
C LEU A 70 -2.58 3.77 25.50
N MET A 71 -1.46 4.12 26.13
CA MET A 71 -1.45 5.06 27.25
C MET A 71 -1.92 6.47 26.88
N PRO A 72 -1.43 7.12 25.79
CA PRO A 72 -1.96 8.40 25.37
C PRO A 72 -3.43 8.36 24.94
N LEU A 73 -3.86 7.26 24.29
CA LEU A 73 -5.24 7.09 23.86
C LEU A 73 -6.17 6.91 25.06
N LEU A 74 -5.77 6.10 26.05
CA LEU A 74 -6.52 5.94 27.29
C LEU A 74 -6.67 7.29 28.02
N THR A 75 -5.58 8.05 28.14
CA THR A 75 -5.61 9.38 28.76
C THR A 75 -6.51 10.34 27.98
N TYR A 76 -6.48 10.29 26.65
CA TYR A 76 -7.32 11.14 25.81
C TYR A 76 -8.80 10.80 25.98
N PHE A 77 -9.17 9.53 25.79
CA PHE A 77 -10.58 9.11 25.81
C PHE A 77 -11.20 9.15 27.22
N SER A 78 -10.41 8.95 28.28
CA SER A 78 -10.93 9.08 29.65
C SER A 78 -11.29 10.52 30.04
N ASN A 79 -10.76 11.52 29.32
CA ASN A 79 -11.04 12.93 29.58
C ASN A 79 -11.88 13.58 28.47
N ALA A 80 -12.12 12.89 27.35
CA ALA A 80 -12.88 13.42 26.23
C ALA A 80 -14.39 13.30 26.45
N ASN A 81 -15.15 14.23 25.84
CA ASN A 81 -16.57 14.01 25.63
C ASN A 81 -16.75 13.00 24.49
N LEU A 82 -17.15 11.77 24.82
CA LEU A 82 -17.22 10.66 23.87
C LEU A 82 -18.23 10.93 22.72
N ASP A 83 -19.29 11.66 22.98
CA ASP A 83 -20.25 12.04 21.94
C ASP A 83 -19.65 13.01 20.90
N ALA A 84 -18.72 13.86 21.35
CA ALA A 84 -18.06 14.85 20.50
C ALA A 84 -16.90 14.27 19.66
N VAL A 85 -16.36 13.09 20.02
CA VAL A 85 -15.25 12.46 19.30
C VAL A 85 -15.70 11.36 18.34
N GLN A 86 -17.00 11.12 18.24
CA GLN A 86 -17.53 10.17 17.26
C GLN A 86 -17.29 10.67 15.84
N ALA A 87 -16.68 9.82 15.00
CA ALA A 87 -16.50 10.12 13.60
C ALA A 87 -17.80 9.92 12.83
N THR A 88 -18.11 10.83 11.91
CA THR A 88 -19.28 10.74 11.03
C THR A 88 -18.95 10.08 9.69
N GLU A 89 -17.67 10.05 9.30
CA GLU A 89 -17.19 9.37 8.11
C GLU A 89 -15.79 8.75 8.37
N ASP A 90 -15.43 7.76 7.55
CA ASP A 90 -14.10 7.18 7.56
C ASP A 90 -13.07 8.13 6.94
N GLU A 91 -11.81 8.02 7.35
CA GLU A 91 -10.69 8.81 6.82
C GLU A 91 -9.66 7.93 6.09
N VAL A 92 -9.09 8.48 5.03
CA VAL A 92 -7.80 8.00 4.51
C VAL A 92 -6.72 8.51 5.45
N TYR A 93 -5.88 7.62 5.94
CA TYR A 93 -4.74 7.99 6.77
C TYR A 93 -3.52 7.13 6.46
N PHE A 94 -2.36 7.70 6.64
CA PHE A 94 -1.07 7.01 6.47
C PHE A 94 0.06 7.75 7.17
N THR A 95 1.08 7.00 7.53
CA THR A 95 2.31 7.55 8.12
C THR A 95 3.32 7.86 7.02
N ILE A 96 3.91 9.04 7.10
CA ILE A 96 5.13 9.39 6.36
C ILE A 96 6.25 9.72 7.36
N PRO A 97 7.53 9.78 6.95
CA PRO A 97 8.58 10.21 7.87
C PRO A 97 8.20 11.52 8.57
N PHE A 98 8.22 11.51 9.91
CA PHE A 98 7.97 12.65 10.80
C PHE A 98 6.52 13.10 10.99
N THR A 99 5.52 12.59 10.23
CA THR A 99 4.14 13.01 10.42
C THR A 99 3.12 11.94 10.04
N PHE A 100 1.91 12.13 10.54
CA PHE A 100 0.73 11.34 10.21
C PHE A 100 -0.24 12.23 9.43
N ILE A 101 -0.69 11.76 8.28
CA ILE A 101 -1.60 12.49 7.40
C ILE A 101 -2.95 11.79 7.43
N SER A 102 -4.03 12.57 7.55
CA SER A 102 -5.38 12.08 7.34
C SER A 102 -6.24 13.07 6.55
N TYR A 103 -7.23 12.56 5.83
CA TYR A 103 -8.25 13.33 5.14
C TYR A 103 -9.50 12.47 4.91
N PRO A 104 -10.70 13.09 4.79
CA PRO A 104 -11.96 12.38 4.64
C PRO A 104 -12.02 11.49 3.40
N PHE A 105 -12.72 10.36 3.47
CA PHE A 105 -12.98 9.49 2.31
C PHE A 105 -13.68 10.23 1.18
N SER A 106 -14.54 11.18 1.51
CA SER A 106 -15.23 12.04 0.55
C SER A 106 -14.30 12.81 -0.40
N TRP A 107 -13.03 13.01 -0.03
CA TRP A 107 -12.03 13.69 -0.87
C TRP A 107 -11.39 12.78 -1.95
N VAL A 108 -11.44 11.46 -1.79
CA VAL A 108 -10.74 10.53 -2.70
C VAL A 108 -11.24 10.63 -4.13
N LEU A 109 -12.57 10.64 -4.32
CA LEU A 109 -13.16 10.76 -5.65
C LEU A 109 -12.89 12.14 -6.30
N PRO A 110 -13.10 13.29 -5.64
CA PRO A 110 -12.70 14.59 -6.17
C PRO A 110 -11.23 14.68 -6.54
N MET A 111 -10.32 14.21 -5.70
CA MET A 111 -8.89 14.18 -6.00
C MET A 111 -8.59 13.34 -7.25
N THR A 112 -9.21 12.18 -7.38
CA THR A 112 -9.05 11.31 -8.56
C THR A 112 -9.57 11.99 -9.83
N ILE A 113 -10.72 12.66 -9.76
CA ILE A 113 -11.28 13.41 -10.89
C ILE A 113 -10.36 14.57 -11.30
N ILE A 114 -9.87 15.35 -10.34
CA ILE A 114 -8.94 16.47 -10.60
C ILE A 114 -7.67 15.95 -11.27
N ALA A 115 -7.08 14.86 -10.76
CA ALA A 115 -5.91 14.24 -11.38
C ALA A 115 -6.21 13.78 -12.82
N GLY A 116 -7.40 13.20 -13.06
CA GLY A 116 -7.86 12.80 -14.39
C GLY A 116 -8.00 13.97 -15.36
N VAL A 117 -8.56 15.09 -14.89
CA VAL A 117 -8.68 16.32 -15.70
C VAL A 117 -7.30 16.84 -16.09
N PHE A 118 -6.37 16.95 -15.14
CA PHE A 118 -4.99 17.37 -15.44
C PHE A 118 -4.29 16.39 -16.39
N PHE A 119 -4.45 15.09 -16.20
CA PHE A 119 -3.88 14.09 -17.09
C PHE A 119 -4.37 14.26 -18.54
N VAL A 120 -5.69 14.38 -18.74
CA VAL A 120 -6.28 14.62 -20.06
C VAL A 120 -5.81 15.95 -20.65
N PHE A 121 -5.74 17.01 -19.84
CA PHE A 121 -5.25 18.32 -20.28
C PHE A 121 -3.80 18.23 -20.78
N PHE A 122 -2.89 17.57 -20.05
CA PHE A 122 -1.51 17.38 -20.49
C PHE A 122 -1.41 16.50 -21.74
N LEU A 123 -2.26 15.49 -21.88
CA LEU A 123 -2.34 14.70 -23.12
C LEU A 123 -2.72 15.59 -24.32
N PHE A 124 -3.70 16.48 -24.18
CA PHE A 124 -4.09 17.39 -25.25
C PHE A 124 -2.96 18.35 -25.63
N ILE A 125 -2.29 18.95 -24.66
CA ILE A 125 -1.14 19.83 -24.89
C ILE A 125 -0.02 19.08 -25.60
N GLY A 126 0.36 17.91 -25.10
CA GLY A 126 1.42 17.10 -25.68
C GLY A 126 1.12 16.69 -27.13
N LYS A 127 -0.14 16.35 -27.42
CA LYS A 127 -0.58 16.06 -28.80
C LYS A 127 -0.55 17.31 -29.68
N ALA A 128 -1.04 18.46 -29.18
CA ALA A 128 -1.05 19.72 -29.91
C ALA A 128 0.37 20.20 -30.24
N LYS A 129 1.30 20.03 -29.30
CA LYS A 129 2.74 20.34 -29.48
C LYS A 129 3.49 19.25 -30.26
N ARG A 130 2.83 18.18 -30.73
CA ARG A 130 3.44 17.05 -31.46
C ARG A 130 4.57 16.37 -30.69
N ILE A 131 4.51 16.36 -29.35
CA ILE A 131 5.52 15.73 -28.50
C ILE A 131 5.46 14.21 -28.63
N PHE A 132 4.26 13.64 -28.88
CA PHE A 132 4.03 12.20 -29.03
C PHE A 132 2.92 11.88 -30.04
N THR A 133 2.94 10.65 -30.50
CA THR A 133 1.82 10.02 -31.21
C THR A 133 1.16 8.96 -30.33
N PHE A 134 -0.12 8.68 -30.52
CA PHE A 134 -0.80 7.61 -29.77
C PHE A 134 -0.09 6.25 -29.94
N ARG A 135 0.47 5.97 -31.12
CA ARG A 135 1.23 4.74 -31.34
C ARG A 135 2.47 4.65 -30.44
N GLU A 136 3.16 5.76 -30.22
CA GLU A 136 4.32 5.82 -29.32
C GLU A 136 3.91 5.67 -27.86
N LEU A 137 2.79 6.26 -27.45
CA LEU A 137 2.26 6.06 -26.10
C LEU A 137 1.99 4.58 -25.82
N PHE A 138 1.28 3.89 -26.73
CA PHE A 138 0.97 2.46 -26.54
C PHE A 138 2.22 1.58 -26.51
N LYS A 139 3.31 1.94 -27.20
CA LYS A 139 4.59 1.25 -27.05
C LYS A 139 5.16 1.31 -25.63
N GLY A 140 4.79 2.32 -24.85
CA GLY A 140 5.15 2.44 -23.45
C GLY A 140 4.58 1.35 -22.54
N LEU A 141 3.53 0.63 -22.97
CA LEU A 141 3.03 -0.56 -22.27
C LEU A 141 4.01 -1.74 -22.33
N ILE A 142 4.84 -1.81 -23.36
CA ILE A 142 5.73 -2.96 -23.57
C ILE A 142 6.75 -3.10 -22.43
N PRO A 143 7.54 -2.05 -22.07
CA PRO A 143 8.47 -2.16 -20.94
C PRO A 143 7.74 -2.34 -19.60
N LEU A 144 6.57 -1.72 -19.43
CA LEU A 144 5.77 -1.89 -18.22
C LEU A 144 5.28 -3.33 -18.03
N LEU A 145 4.58 -3.87 -19.04
CA LEU A 145 4.04 -5.23 -18.99
C LEU A 145 5.15 -6.27 -18.99
N GLY A 146 6.23 -6.02 -19.73
CA GLY A 146 7.43 -6.86 -19.73
C GLY A 146 8.08 -6.90 -18.33
N ALA A 147 8.28 -5.74 -17.70
CA ALA A 147 8.84 -5.68 -16.36
C ALA A 147 7.93 -6.39 -15.33
N LEU A 148 6.63 -6.12 -15.35
CA LEU A 148 5.66 -6.78 -14.46
C LEU A 148 5.60 -8.29 -14.69
N GLY A 149 5.54 -8.74 -15.95
CA GLY A 149 5.47 -10.17 -16.28
C GLY A 149 6.75 -10.92 -15.91
N ILE A 150 7.92 -10.37 -16.24
CA ILE A 150 9.21 -11.01 -15.94
C ILE A 150 9.48 -10.98 -14.43
N ALA A 151 9.33 -9.83 -13.78
CA ALA A 151 9.54 -9.73 -12.34
C ALA A 151 8.56 -10.62 -11.57
N GLY A 152 7.25 -10.54 -11.88
CA GLY A 152 6.24 -11.37 -11.25
C GLY A 152 6.47 -12.87 -11.50
N GLY A 153 6.83 -13.26 -12.73
CA GLY A 153 7.17 -14.64 -13.04
C GLY A 153 8.40 -15.14 -12.28
N LEU A 154 9.49 -14.37 -12.29
CA LEU A 154 10.73 -14.77 -11.62
C LEU A 154 10.56 -14.82 -10.08
N THR A 155 9.82 -13.90 -9.48
CA THR A 155 9.55 -13.95 -8.05
C THR A 155 8.64 -15.11 -7.68
N TYR A 156 7.57 -15.35 -8.44
CA TYR A 156 6.66 -16.47 -8.20
C TYR A 156 7.36 -17.83 -8.35
N PHE A 157 8.02 -18.07 -9.48
CA PHE A 157 8.71 -19.34 -9.72
C PHE A 157 9.97 -19.47 -8.88
N GLY A 158 10.65 -18.36 -8.55
CA GLY A 158 11.76 -18.33 -7.61
C GLY A 158 11.33 -18.80 -6.22
N TRP A 159 10.19 -18.27 -5.71
CA TRP A 159 9.64 -18.75 -4.45
C TRP A 159 9.23 -20.23 -4.50
N LYS A 160 8.57 -20.67 -5.58
CA LYS A 160 8.25 -22.10 -5.77
C LYS A 160 9.51 -22.98 -5.82
N GLY A 161 10.58 -22.48 -6.42
CA GLY A 161 11.89 -23.16 -6.42
C GLY A 161 12.50 -23.25 -5.02
N LEU A 162 12.37 -22.21 -4.19
CA LEU A 162 12.80 -22.24 -2.79
C LEU A 162 11.99 -23.26 -1.98
N LEU A 163 10.67 -23.34 -2.14
CA LEU A 163 9.82 -24.33 -1.48
C LEU A 163 10.16 -25.76 -1.92
N TRP A 164 10.60 -25.94 -3.15
CA TRP A 164 11.10 -27.25 -3.63
C TRP A 164 12.47 -27.59 -3.04
N ALA A 165 13.39 -26.62 -2.97
CA ALA A 165 14.74 -26.82 -2.42
C ALA A 165 14.75 -26.94 -0.89
N TYR A 166 13.82 -26.30 -0.22
CA TYR A 166 13.65 -26.29 1.24
C TYR A 166 12.22 -26.71 1.63
N PRO A 167 11.89 -28.00 1.54
CA PRO A 167 10.52 -28.48 1.77
C PRO A 167 9.92 -28.09 3.13
N GLN A 168 10.78 -27.94 4.16
CA GLN A 168 10.37 -27.51 5.51
C GLN A 168 9.68 -26.14 5.54
N TYR A 169 9.86 -25.31 4.53
CA TYR A 169 9.12 -24.04 4.45
C TYR A 169 7.62 -24.21 4.17
N ASN A 170 7.21 -25.38 3.65
CA ASN A 170 5.79 -25.69 3.48
C ASN A 170 5.09 -26.01 4.81
N ASP A 171 5.84 -26.34 5.86
CA ASP A 171 5.31 -26.69 7.17
C ASP A 171 5.03 -25.45 8.03
N LEU A 172 5.48 -24.26 7.59
CA LEU A 172 5.24 -23.01 8.29
C LEU A 172 3.79 -22.57 8.13
N LEU A 173 3.05 -22.56 9.23
CA LEU A 173 1.63 -22.30 9.26
C LEU A 173 1.24 -20.97 8.58
N ASN A 174 2.02 -19.92 8.83
CA ASN A 174 1.77 -18.57 8.32
C ASN A 174 2.51 -18.26 7.01
N GLY A 175 3.29 -19.21 6.47
CA GLY A 175 4.07 -19.03 5.24
C GLY A 175 5.21 -18.01 5.33
N PHE A 176 5.42 -17.38 6.49
CA PHE A 176 6.49 -16.41 6.72
C PHE A 176 7.69 -17.13 7.39
N THR A 177 8.84 -17.15 6.71
CA THR A 177 10.05 -17.82 7.21
C THR A 177 10.83 -16.93 8.18
N TYR A 178 11.68 -17.51 9.05
CA TYR A 178 12.52 -16.78 10.00
C TYR A 178 13.44 -15.73 9.34
N ASN A 179 13.84 -15.99 8.09
CA ASN A 179 14.61 -15.06 7.25
C ASN A 179 13.74 -14.43 6.14
N GLY A 180 12.43 -14.29 6.38
CA GLY A 180 11.46 -13.78 5.41
C GLY A 180 11.82 -12.41 4.87
N HIS A 181 12.33 -11.52 5.71
CA HIS A 181 12.75 -10.17 5.29
C HIS A 181 13.91 -10.21 4.30
N ASP A 182 14.87 -11.15 4.43
CA ASP A 182 15.96 -11.30 3.47
C ASP A 182 15.45 -11.73 2.10
N TYR A 183 14.48 -12.66 2.06
CA TYR A 183 13.84 -13.06 0.82
C TYR A 183 13.02 -11.91 0.20
N ILE A 184 12.28 -11.16 1.01
CA ILE A 184 11.56 -9.98 0.54
C ILE A 184 12.54 -8.97 -0.05
N ALA A 185 13.64 -8.65 0.65
CA ALA A 185 14.66 -7.74 0.17
C ALA A 185 15.28 -8.23 -1.15
N ALA A 186 15.62 -9.51 -1.24
CA ALA A 186 16.19 -10.11 -2.46
C ALA A 186 15.21 -10.01 -3.64
N PHE A 187 13.93 -10.35 -3.46
CA PHE A 187 12.92 -10.26 -4.51
C PHE A 187 12.60 -8.82 -4.89
N VAL A 188 12.63 -7.87 -3.95
CA VAL A 188 12.47 -6.43 -4.25
C VAL A 188 13.64 -5.94 -5.11
N VAL A 189 14.89 -6.24 -4.74
CA VAL A 189 16.08 -5.86 -5.51
C VAL A 189 16.06 -6.51 -6.89
N LEU A 190 15.69 -7.78 -7.01
CA LEU A 190 15.52 -8.47 -8.29
C LEU A 190 14.48 -7.77 -9.17
N SER A 191 13.30 -7.47 -8.61
CA SER A 191 12.21 -6.81 -9.34
C SER A 191 12.61 -5.41 -9.81
N LEU A 192 13.25 -4.63 -8.95
CA LEU A 192 13.79 -3.31 -9.32
C LEU A 192 14.83 -3.41 -10.43
N SER A 193 15.75 -4.39 -10.33
CA SER A 193 16.77 -4.62 -11.36
C SER A 193 16.14 -4.95 -12.71
N ILE A 194 15.12 -5.79 -12.73
CA ILE A 194 14.37 -6.13 -13.95
C ILE A 194 13.67 -4.88 -14.51
N CYS A 195 13.02 -4.08 -13.66
CA CYS A 195 12.40 -2.83 -14.09
C CYS A 195 13.42 -1.88 -14.73
N PHE A 196 14.57 -1.65 -14.07
CA PHE A 196 15.63 -0.79 -14.61
C PHE A 196 16.20 -1.33 -15.93
N LEU A 197 16.45 -2.63 -16.03
CA LEU A 197 16.95 -3.26 -17.27
C LEU A 197 15.97 -3.14 -18.41
N MET A 198 14.68 -3.40 -18.18
CA MET A 198 13.63 -3.28 -19.17
C MET A 198 13.53 -1.84 -19.70
N TYR A 199 13.44 -0.86 -18.81
CA TYR A 199 13.38 0.54 -19.19
C TYR A 199 14.67 1.02 -19.85
N HIS A 200 15.85 0.61 -19.39
CA HIS A 200 17.14 0.91 -20.03
C HIS A 200 17.20 0.34 -21.45
N TRP A 201 16.83 -0.92 -21.65
CA TRP A 201 16.86 -1.57 -22.94
C TRP A 201 15.91 -0.90 -23.94
N PHE A 202 14.75 -0.48 -23.49
CA PHE A 202 13.82 0.28 -24.33
C PHE A 202 14.27 1.73 -24.54
N SER A 203 14.90 2.38 -23.56
CA SER A 203 15.45 3.74 -23.70
C SER A 203 16.59 3.83 -24.70
N ALA A 204 17.44 2.82 -24.80
CA ALA A 204 18.51 2.75 -25.79
C ALA A 204 18.01 2.80 -27.25
N LYS A 205 16.73 2.50 -27.48
CA LYS A 205 16.06 2.52 -28.81
C LYS A 205 15.26 3.82 -29.08
N LYS A 206 15.65 4.96 -28.54
CA LYS A 206 14.94 6.26 -28.65
C LYS A 206 13.57 6.26 -27.95
N VAL A 207 13.55 5.77 -26.72
CA VAL A 207 12.38 5.87 -25.86
C VAL A 207 12.32 7.27 -25.32
N THR A 208 11.33 8.01 -25.75
CA THR A 208 10.99 9.34 -25.24
C THR A 208 10.21 9.21 -23.91
N MET A 209 10.07 10.32 -23.18
CA MET A 209 9.23 10.42 -21.95
C MET A 209 7.82 9.82 -22.12
N ASN A 210 7.37 9.60 -23.36
CA ASN A 210 6.07 9.04 -23.73
C ASN A 210 5.78 7.68 -23.09
N HIS A 211 6.81 6.88 -22.75
CA HIS A 211 6.61 5.59 -22.10
C HIS A 211 6.13 5.72 -20.66
N TYR A 212 6.50 6.80 -19.97
CA TYR A 212 6.05 7.05 -18.61
C TYR A 212 4.60 7.51 -18.53
N VAL A 213 4.07 8.12 -19.59
CA VAL A 213 2.66 8.51 -19.68
C VAL A 213 1.74 7.29 -19.57
N MET A 214 2.16 6.13 -20.13
CA MET A 214 1.36 4.91 -19.99
C MET A 214 1.38 4.33 -18.59
N VAL A 215 2.48 4.46 -17.88
CA VAL A 215 2.54 4.11 -16.44
C VAL A 215 1.54 4.97 -15.65
N LEU A 216 1.52 6.26 -15.95
CA LEU A 216 0.61 7.21 -15.31
C LEU A 216 -0.85 6.90 -15.64
N LEU A 217 -1.17 6.52 -16.89
CA LEU A 217 -2.50 6.06 -17.27
C LEU A 217 -2.94 4.83 -16.49
N VAL A 218 -2.06 3.83 -16.37
CA VAL A 218 -2.35 2.62 -15.58
C VAL A 218 -2.62 2.99 -14.11
N TRP A 219 -1.81 3.87 -13.52
CA TRP A 219 -2.04 4.36 -12.18
C TRP A 219 -3.34 5.14 -12.03
N MET A 220 -3.74 5.93 -13.03
CA MET A 220 -5.04 6.61 -13.06
C MET A 220 -6.20 5.61 -13.06
N ILE A 221 -6.11 4.54 -13.86
CA ILE A 221 -7.14 3.48 -13.89
C ILE A 221 -7.23 2.79 -12.51
N ILE A 222 -6.10 2.45 -11.91
CA ILE A 222 -6.03 1.85 -10.57
C ILE A 222 -6.68 2.79 -9.53
N ASN A 223 -6.37 4.09 -9.56
CA ASN A 223 -6.95 5.05 -8.63
C ASN A 223 -8.47 5.27 -8.87
N GLY A 224 -8.92 5.17 -10.12
CA GLY A 224 -10.35 5.15 -10.42
C GLY A 224 -11.07 3.96 -9.78
N PHE A 225 -10.46 2.77 -9.79
CA PHE A 225 -10.97 1.61 -9.06
C PHE A 225 -10.92 1.81 -7.54
N ILE A 226 -9.79 2.31 -7.01
CA ILE A 226 -9.60 2.59 -5.59
C ILE A 226 -10.68 3.55 -5.07
N ALA A 227 -10.98 4.62 -5.79
CA ALA A 227 -11.96 5.62 -5.39
C ALA A 227 -13.37 5.04 -5.20
N ASN A 228 -13.69 3.94 -5.90
CA ASN A 228 -15.01 3.31 -5.82
C ASN A 228 -15.05 2.08 -4.91
N SER A 229 -13.97 1.30 -4.85
CA SER A 229 -14.02 -0.05 -4.27
C SER A 229 -13.06 -0.25 -3.10
N LEU A 230 -12.05 0.61 -2.93
CA LEU A 230 -11.03 0.46 -1.91
C LEU A 230 -10.57 1.82 -1.38
N THR A 231 -11.51 2.66 -0.96
CA THR A 231 -11.29 4.06 -0.60
C THR A 231 -10.17 4.26 0.44
N GLY A 232 -9.97 3.29 1.35
CA GLY A 232 -8.84 3.33 2.30
C GLY A 232 -7.45 3.32 1.66
N ALA A 233 -7.33 2.97 0.38
CA ALA A 233 -6.08 3.08 -0.39
C ALA A 233 -5.94 4.43 -1.12
N GLY A 234 -6.80 5.41 -0.84
CA GLY A 234 -6.87 6.70 -1.55
C GLY A 234 -5.55 7.49 -1.57
N PHE A 235 -4.65 7.26 -0.61
CA PHE A 235 -3.31 7.87 -0.60
C PHE A 235 -2.43 7.45 -1.80
N LEU A 236 -2.77 6.38 -2.51
CA LEU A 236 -2.07 5.96 -3.72
C LEU A 236 -2.29 6.91 -4.92
N ILE A 237 -3.12 7.94 -4.78
CA ILE A 237 -3.21 9.03 -5.76
C ILE A 237 -1.98 9.95 -5.73
N ILE A 238 -1.22 9.99 -4.64
CA ILE A 238 -0.07 10.89 -4.46
C ILE A 238 1.00 10.71 -5.53
N PRO A 239 1.45 9.47 -5.87
CA PRO A 239 2.38 9.26 -6.99
C PRO A 239 1.87 9.77 -8.33
N VAL A 240 0.55 9.76 -8.56
CA VAL A 240 -0.04 10.32 -9.78
C VAL A 240 0.16 11.83 -9.85
N TYR A 241 -0.10 12.55 -8.76
CA TYR A 241 0.14 13.99 -8.70
C TYR A 241 1.61 14.35 -8.92
N PHE A 242 2.55 13.62 -8.31
CA PHE A 242 3.97 13.81 -8.57
C PHE A 242 4.33 13.55 -10.04
N GLY A 243 3.76 12.50 -10.64
CA GLY A 243 3.92 12.22 -12.06
C GLY A 243 3.38 13.34 -12.94
N LEU A 244 2.19 13.87 -12.64
CA LEU A 244 1.60 14.98 -13.38
C LEU A 244 2.45 16.26 -13.30
N ILE A 245 2.99 16.56 -12.11
CA ILE A 245 3.90 17.71 -11.93
C ILE A 245 5.19 17.53 -12.75
N ALA A 246 5.73 16.32 -12.80
CA ALA A 246 6.95 16.03 -13.57
C ALA A 246 6.75 16.09 -15.08
N PHE A 247 5.51 15.97 -15.59
CA PHE A 247 5.17 16.04 -17.01
C PHE A 247 4.66 17.42 -17.45
N GLY A 248 4.25 18.28 -16.53
CA GLY A 248 3.77 19.65 -16.80
C GLY A 248 4.90 20.66 -16.92
#